data_25101771f74e15742cfc79bc2865fcab
#
_entry.id   25101771f74e15742cfc79bc2865fcab
#
_cell.length_a   1.000
_cell.length_b   1.000
_cell.length_c   1.000
_cell.angle_alpha   90.00
_cell.angle_beta   90.00
_cell.angle_gamma   90.00
#
_symmetry.space_group_name_H-M   'P 1'
#
loop_
_entity.id
_entity.type
_entity.pdbx_description
1 polymer ?
#
loop_
_entity_poly.entity_id
_entity_poly.type
_entity_poly.pdbx_seq_one_letter_code
_entity_poly.pdbx_strand_id
1 'polypeptide(L)'
;QPDIVGDLANEGDVVLLVMPQDIQAPKGRLILPQVQTLRELLDKKCITLSCTTDQLDNALKVLSAPPSLIITDSQVFRTVYEKKPPQSRLTSFSVLFARYKGDIDYYTEGAYIIDQLTENSRVLIAEACTHAPLSEDIGRVKLPRMLRKRIGEKLHIDIVSGNDFPKDLKDRKSVV
;
A
#
# COMPACT_ATOMS: atom_id res chain seq x y z
N GLN A 1 -16.78 8.31 13.26
CA GLN A 1 -16.14 8.10 11.95
C GLN A 1 -15.15 6.95 12.07
N PRO A 2 -15.04 6.09 11.08
CA PRO A 2 -14.00 5.06 11.11
C PRO A 2 -12.63 5.74 11.15
N ASP A 3 -11.74 5.23 12.01
CA ASP A 3 -10.38 5.75 12.16
C ASP A 3 -9.46 5.15 11.08
N ILE A 4 -8.58 5.96 10.51
CA ILE A 4 -7.57 5.50 9.52
C ILE A 4 -6.55 4.59 10.22
N VAL A 5 -5.99 5.08 11.32
CA VAL A 5 -4.95 4.39 12.10
C VAL A 5 -5.58 3.45 13.13
N GLY A 6 -6.75 3.79 13.68
CA GLY A 6 -7.47 3.00 14.68
C GLY A 6 -6.61 2.73 15.92
N ASP A 7 -6.59 1.48 16.34
CA ASP A 7 -5.87 0.96 17.50
C ASP A 7 -4.38 0.69 17.26
N LEU A 8 -3.87 1.01 16.07
CA LEU A 8 -2.44 0.88 15.76
C LEU A 8 -1.58 1.95 16.43
N ALA A 9 -2.18 3.07 16.86
CA ALA A 9 -1.48 4.10 17.62
C ALA A 9 -2.38 4.72 18.69
N ASN A 10 -1.82 5.00 19.83
CA ASN A 10 -2.48 5.57 21.00
C ASN A 10 -1.81 6.88 21.43
N GLU A 11 -2.43 7.63 22.34
CA GLU A 11 -1.88 8.85 22.92
C GLU A 11 -0.46 8.62 23.47
N GLY A 12 0.48 9.46 23.08
CA GLY A 12 1.87 9.40 23.50
C GLY A 12 2.76 8.47 22.68
N ASP A 13 2.21 7.65 21.79
CA ASP A 13 3.00 6.81 20.89
C ASP A 13 3.85 7.65 19.94
N VAL A 14 5.07 7.17 19.66
CA VAL A 14 5.94 7.73 18.63
C VAL A 14 5.69 7.01 17.34
N VAL A 15 5.27 7.73 16.30
CA VAL A 15 4.97 7.21 14.97
C VAL A 15 5.90 7.85 13.95
N LEU A 16 6.62 7.02 13.18
CA LEU A 16 7.50 7.46 12.11
C LEU A 16 6.79 7.31 10.76
N LEU A 17 6.69 8.40 10.02
CA LEU A 17 6.15 8.44 8.66
C LEU A 17 7.31 8.47 7.66
N VAL A 18 7.43 7.45 6.82
CA VAL A 18 8.46 7.39 5.76
C VAL A 18 7.79 7.66 4.41
N MET A 19 8.04 8.85 3.87
CA MET A 19 7.35 9.39 2.70
C MET A 19 8.36 9.77 1.62
N PRO A 20 8.62 8.89 0.63
CA PRO A 20 9.49 9.23 -0.48
C PRO A 20 8.91 10.42 -1.27
N GLN A 21 9.80 11.31 -1.69
CA GLN A 21 9.47 12.46 -2.55
C GLN A 21 10.00 12.17 -3.95
N ASP A 22 9.28 11.37 -4.70
CA ASP A 22 9.61 11.02 -6.07
C ASP A 22 8.99 12.00 -7.09
N ILE A 23 9.22 11.71 -8.37
CA ILE A 23 8.74 12.55 -9.48
C ILE A 23 7.20 12.65 -9.54
N GLN A 24 6.49 11.69 -8.93
CA GLN A 24 5.03 11.64 -8.88
C GLN A 24 4.45 12.40 -7.69
N ALA A 25 5.29 12.72 -6.69
CA ALA A 25 4.86 13.50 -5.54
C ALA A 25 4.52 14.94 -5.97
N PRO A 26 3.35 15.47 -5.58
CA PRO A 26 2.99 16.83 -5.92
C PRO A 26 3.97 17.83 -5.30
N LYS A 27 4.54 18.72 -6.12
CA LYS A 27 5.45 19.75 -5.59
C LYS A 27 4.74 20.63 -4.56
N GLY A 28 5.39 20.85 -3.43
CA GLY A 28 4.94 21.77 -2.39
C GLY A 28 3.79 21.27 -1.50
N ARG A 29 3.35 20.02 -1.64
CA ARG A 29 2.31 19.45 -0.78
C ARG A 29 2.45 17.94 -0.62
N LEU A 30 1.93 17.42 0.49
CA LEU A 30 1.74 15.98 0.67
C LEU A 30 0.47 15.51 -0.05
N ILE A 31 0.41 14.22 -0.39
CA ILE A 31 -0.81 13.61 -0.92
C ILE A 31 -1.86 13.42 0.19
N LEU A 32 -3.12 13.36 -0.20
CA LEU A 32 -4.24 13.32 0.75
C LEU A 32 -4.14 12.21 1.80
N PRO A 33 -3.78 10.94 1.47
CA PRO A 33 -3.58 9.90 2.47
C PRO A 33 -2.55 10.26 3.54
N GLN A 34 -1.44 10.87 3.15
CA GLN A 34 -0.39 11.28 4.08
C GLN A 34 -0.88 12.38 5.03
N VAL A 35 -1.56 13.39 4.48
CA VAL A 35 -2.12 14.51 5.26
C VAL A 35 -3.19 14.02 6.25
N GLN A 36 -4.11 13.19 5.81
CA GLN A 36 -5.20 12.69 6.67
C GLN A 36 -4.65 11.78 7.78
N THR A 37 -3.70 10.92 7.47
CA THR A 37 -3.04 10.07 8.49
C THR A 37 -2.30 10.91 9.52
N LEU A 38 -1.51 11.89 9.08
CA LEU A 38 -0.81 12.80 9.98
C LEU A 38 -1.79 13.56 10.87
N ARG A 39 -2.88 14.08 10.30
CA ARG A 39 -3.90 14.80 11.07
C ARG A 39 -4.52 13.91 12.14
N GLU A 40 -4.90 12.68 11.82
CA GLU A 40 -5.47 11.75 12.80
C GLU A 40 -4.48 11.41 13.92
N LEU A 41 -3.19 11.19 13.59
CA LEU A 41 -2.17 10.96 14.59
C LEU A 41 -2.02 12.13 15.57
N LEU A 42 -2.09 13.37 15.07
CA LEU A 42 -2.06 14.57 15.92
C LEU A 42 -3.32 14.69 16.77
N ASP A 43 -4.50 14.40 16.22
CA ASP A 43 -5.76 14.40 16.97
C ASP A 43 -5.73 13.33 18.10
N LYS A 44 -5.04 12.21 17.88
CA LYS A 44 -4.77 11.17 18.88
C LYS A 44 -3.65 11.52 19.87
N LYS A 45 -3.04 12.70 19.73
CA LYS A 45 -1.89 13.15 20.53
C LYS A 45 -0.66 12.24 20.45
N CYS A 46 -0.45 11.61 19.30
CA CYS A 46 0.79 10.91 19.01
C CYS A 46 1.93 11.91 18.76
N ILE A 47 3.15 11.46 18.99
CA ILE A 47 4.37 12.17 18.57
C ILE A 47 4.73 11.67 17.18
N THR A 48 4.77 12.55 16.19
CA THR A 48 5.06 12.17 14.81
C THR A 48 6.42 12.67 14.37
N LEU A 49 7.21 11.79 13.78
CA LEU A 49 8.42 12.12 13.04
C LEU A 49 8.21 11.74 11.58
N SER A 50 8.69 12.54 10.64
CA SER A 50 8.62 12.22 9.23
C SER A 50 9.99 12.33 8.57
N CYS A 51 10.25 11.47 7.60
CA CYS A 51 11.47 11.48 6.81
C CYS A 51 11.23 10.92 5.40
N THR A 52 12.19 11.19 4.51
CA THR A 52 12.30 10.49 3.24
C THR A 52 12.99 9.13 3.43
N THR A 53 12.89 8.24 2.45
CA THR A 53 13.42 6.87 2.56
C THR A 53 14.93 6.84 2.80
N ASP A 54 15.68 7.72 2.17
CA ASP A 54 17.14 7.86 2.33
C ASP A 54 17.56 8.36 3.73
N GLN A 55 16.65 9.04 4.45
CA GLN A 55 16.88 9.54 5.80
C GLN A 55 16.38 8.60 6.91
N LEU A 56 15.88 7.42 6.58
CA LEU A 56 15.32 6.49 7.55
C LEU A 56 16.30 6.14 8.68
N ASP A 57 17.54 5.81 8.34
CA ASP A 57 18.56 5.44 9.33
C ASP A 57 18.88 6.61 10.28
N ASN A 58 18.91 7.83 9.76
CA ASN A 58 19.12 9.04 10.58
C ASN A 58 17.89 9.34 11.45
N ALA A 59 16.68 9.18 10.90
CA ALA A 59 15.45 9.36 11.68
C ALA A 59 15.36 8.40 12.86
N LEU A 60 15.76 7.13 12.69
CA LEU A 60 15.80 6.15 13.77
C LEU A 60 16.85 6.49 14.83
N LYS A 61 17.98 7.08 14.46
CA LYS A 61 19.06 7.48 15.37
C LYS A 61 18.71 8.67 16.27
N VAL A 62 17.85 9.58 15.84
CA VAL A 62 17.45 10.75 16.65
C VAL A 62 16.41 10.40 17.71
N LEU A 63 15.79 9.23 17.61
CA LEU A 63 14.84 8.74 18.60
C LEU A 63 15.56 8.07 19.77
N SER A 64 15.13 8.34 20.99
CA SER A 64 15.66 7.71 22.21
C SER A 64 15.25 6.24 22.35
N ALA A 65 14.19 5.83 21.65
CA ALA A 65 13.68 4.46 21.60
C ALA A 65 13.07 4.18 20.22
N PRO A 66 12.93 2.90 19.82
CA PRO A 66 12.26 2.53 18.57
C PRO A 66 10.83 3.11 18.52
N PRO A 67 10.36 3.61 17.36
CA PRO A 67 8.98 4.07 17.23
C PRO A 67 8.01 2.90 17.42
N SER A 68 6.84 3.16 17.99
CA SER A 68 5.80 2.15 18.19
C SER A 68 5.25 1.64 16.84
N LEU A 69 5.14 2.56 15.87
CA LEU A 69 4.60 2.29 14.54
C LEU A 69 5.41 3.06 13.49
N ILE A 70 5.63 2.40 12.35
CA ILE A 70 6.16 3.02 11.14
C ILE A 70 5.10 2.91 10.06
N ILE A 71 4.80 4.01 9.37
CA ILE A 71 3.87 4.05 8.25
C ILE A 71 4.63 4.54 7.03
N THR A 72 4.56 3.81 5.93
CA THR A 72 5.33 4.12 4.72
C THR A 72 4.48 4.00 3.44
N ASP A 73 4.99 4.53 2.34
CA ASP A 73 4.41 4.26 1.03
C ASP A 73 4.73 2.82 0.59
N SER A 74 3.78 2.18 -0.08
CA SER A 74 3.89 0.78 -0.53
C SER A 74 5.11 0.53 -1.40
N GLN A 75 5.50 1.50 -2.22
CA GLN A 75 6.64 1.37 -3.14
C GLN A 75 7.99 1.18 -2.44
N VAL A 76 8.13 1.65 -1.20
CA VAL A 76 9.37 1.52 -0.41
C VAL A 76 9.18 0.60 0.82
N PHE A 77 8.07 -0.12 0.89
CA PHE A 77 7.71 -0.97 2.03
C PHE A 77 8.82 -1.98 2.35
N ARG A 78 9.36 -2.66 1.34
CA ARG A 78 10.42 -3.65 1.53
C ARG A 78 11.68 -3.04 2.13
N THR A 79 12.11 -1.89 1.63
CA THR A 79 13.29 -1.17 2.14
C THR A 79 13.12 -0.79 3.61
N VAL A 80 11.93 -0.31 3.97
CA VAL A 80 11.61 0.04 5.36
C VAL A 80 11.53 -1.21 6.25
N TYR A 81 10.94 -2.29 5.75
CA TYR A 81 10.84 -3.57 6.46
C TYR A 81 12.23 -4.14 6.81
N GLU A 82 13.17 -4.09 5.87
CA GLU A 82 14.54 -4.59 6.06
C GLU A 82 15.34 -3.76 7.07
N LYS A 83 15.00 -2.48 7.26
CA LYS A 83 15.72 -1.53 8.14
C LYS A 83 15.04 -1.25 9.46
N LYS A 84 13.75 -1.54 9.59
CA LYS A 84 13.00 -1.21 10.80
C LYS A 84 13.53 -1.95 12.03
N PRO A 85 13.48 -1.33 13.22
CA PRO A 85 13.70 -2.06 14.46
C PRO A 85 12.70 -3.22 14.61
N PRO A 86 13.12 -4.39 15.14
CA PRO A 86 12.22 -5.53 15.35
C PRO A 86 10.97 -5.18 16.16
N GLN A 87 11.11 -4.31 17.16
CA GLN A 87 10.03 -3.88 18.06
C GLN A 87 8.99 -3.00 17.38
N SER A 88 9.36 -2.29 16.32
CA SER A 88 8.45 -1.39 15.61
C SER A 88 7.48 -2.17 14.73
N ARG A 89 6.20 -1.86 14.86
CA ARG A 89 5.19 -2.33 13.90
C ARG A 89 5.34 -1.56 12.59
N LEU A 90 4.95 -2.17 11.48
CA LEU A 90 5.03 -1.56 10.15
C LEU A 90 3.71 -1.75 9.40
N THR A 91 3.24 -0.68 8.79
CA THR A 91 2.12 -0.68 7.85
C THR A 91 2.38 0.30 6.70
N SER A 92 1.48 0.35 5.73
CA SER A 92 1.54 1.34 4.64
C SER A 92 0.29 2.21 4.61
N PHE A 93 0.42 3.40 4.02
CA PHE A 93 -0.73 4.27 3.76
C PHE A 93 -1.81 3.56 2.95
N SER A 94 -1.42 2.74 1.97
CA SER A 94 -2.36 1.97 1.14
C SER A 94 -3.19 0.98 1.96
N VAL A 95 -2.57 0.25 2.88
CA VAL A 95 -3.25 -0.73 3.75
C VAL A 95 -4.19 -0.01 4.71
N LEU A 96 -3.75 1.09 5.33
CA LEU A 96 -4.60 1.91 6.20
C LEU A 96 -5.84 2.41 5.47
N PHE A 97 -5.67 2.91 4.25
CA PHE A 97 -6.78 3.41 3.44
C PHE A 97 -7.66 2.32 2.85
N ALA A 98 -7.14 1.13 2.56
CA ALA A 98 -7.94 -0.03 2.21
C ALA A 98 -8.88 -0.42 3.36
N ARG A 99 -8.37 -0.42 4.60
CA ARG A 99 -9.19 -0.64 5.81
C ARG A 99 -10.22 0.49 6.00
N TYR A 100 -9.79 1.74 5.89
CA TYR A 100 -10.63 2.92 6.13
C TYR A 100 -11.78 3.08 5.14
N LYS A 101 -11.53 2.76 3.87
CA LYS A 101 -12.49 2.97 2.77
C LYS A 101 -13.24 1.71 2.34
N GLY A 102 -12.77 0.54 2.75
CA GLY A 102 -13.31 -0.72 2.29
C GLY A 102 -13.33 -1.79 3.39
N ASP A 103 -13.52 -3.02 2.98
CA ASP A 103 -13.55 -4.21 3.82
C ASP A 103 -12.21 -4.93 3.73
N ILE A 104 -11.33 -4.72 4.72
CA ILE A 104 -9.98 -5.29 4.73
C ILE A 104 -10.04 -6.82 4.88
N ASP A 105 -11.01 -7.37 5.57
CA ASP A 105 -11.16 -8.81 5.75
C ASP A 105 -11.54 -9.45 4.41
N TYR A 106 -12.48 -8.86 3.69
CA TYR A 106 -12.84 -9.28 2.33
C TYR A 106 -11.64 -9.22 1.37
N TYR A 107 -10.84 -8.15 1.41
CA TYR A 107 -9.64 -8.05 0.57
C TYR A 107 -8.58 -9.07 0.94
N THR A 108 -8.42 -9.35 2.24
CA THR A 108 -7.45 -10.34 2.72
C THR A 108 -7.87 -11.75 2.31
N GLU A 109 -9.14 -12.09 2.46
CA GLU A 109 -9.69 -13.37 1.98
C GLU A 109 -9.53 -13.52 0.47
N GLY A 110 -9.84 -12.46 -0.29
CA GLY A 110 -9.63 -12.42 -1.73
C GLY A 110 -8.17 -12.65 -2.14
N ALA A 111 -7.22 -12.14 -1.36
CA ALA A 111 -5.80 -12.30 -1.64
C ALA A 111 -5.32 -13.77 -1.51
N TYR A 112 -5.93 -14.59 -0.66
CA TYR A 112 -5.61 -16.02 -0.56
C TYR A 112 -5.93 -16.80 -1.82
N ILE A 113 -6.83 -16.32 -2.67
CA ILE A 113 -7.13 -16.94 -3.96
C ILE A 113 -5.90 -16.93 -4.88
N ILE A 114 -5.02 -15.94 -4.73
CA ILE A 114 -3.78 -15.84 -5.52
C ILE A 114 -2.89 -17.08 -5.32
N ASP A 115 -2.88 -17.66 -4.12
CA ASP A 115 -2.10 -18.86 -3.81
C ASP A 115 -2.68 -20.14 -4.43
N GLN A 116 -3.94 -20.08 -4.89
CA GLN A 116 -4.63 -21.19 -5.57
C GLN A 116 -4.57 -21.09 -7.10
N LEU A 117 -4.02 -19.99 -7.64
CA LEU A 117 -3.90 -19.81 -9.08
C LEU A 117 -2.83 -20.75 -9.65
N THR A 118 -3.09 -21.21 -10.85
CA THR A 118 -2.18 -22.02 -11.68
C THR A 118 -1.90 -21.30 -12.99
N GLU A 119 -0.92 -21.79 -13.75
CA GLU A 119 -0.63 -21.25 -15.10
C GLU A 119 -1.82 -21.29 -16.06
N ASN A 120 -2.79 -22.17 -15.82
CA ASN A 120 -4.01 -22.29 -16.63
C ASN A 120 -5.15 -21.39 -16.14
N SER A 121 -4.94 -20.63 -15.08
CA SER A 121 -5.92 -19.69 -14.55
C SER A 121 -6.03 -18.44 -15.44
N ARG A 122 -7.19 -17.78 -15.40
CA ARG A 122 -7.41 -16.48 -16.04
C ARG A 122 -7.66 -15.44 -14.97
N VAL A 123 -6.90 -14.36 -15.01
CA VAL A 123 -6.97 -13.24 -14.05
C VAL A 123 -7.42 -11.98 -14.78
N LEU A 124 -8.34 -11.26 -14.20
CA LEU A 124 -8.73 -9.93 -14.64
C LEU A 124 -8.20 -8.88 -13.66
N ILE A 125 -7.40 -7.96 -14.15
CA ILE A 125 -7.01 -6.76 -13.40
C ILE A 125 -7.97 -5.63 -13.80
N ALA A 126 -8.75 -5.17 -12.82
CA ALA A 126 -9.71 -4.09 -13.00
C ALA A 126 -9.14 -2.78 -12.47
N GLU A 127 -8.83 -1.88 -13.35
CA GLU A 127 -8.18 -0.62 -13.03
C GLU A 127 -9.21 0.49 -12.86
N ALA A 128 -9.31 1.05 -11.65
CA ALA A 128 -10.19 2.17 -11.34
C ALA A 128 -9.51 3.55 -11.44
N CYS A 129 -8.27 3.59 -11.91
CA CYS A 129 -7.47 4.80 -12.01
C CYS A 129 -7.83 5.61 -13.25
N THR A 130 -7.97 6.92 -13.09
CA THR A 130 -8.25 7.86 -14.21
C THR A 130 -6.99 8.55 -14.75
N HIS A 131 -5.82 8.20 -14.21
CA HIS A 131 -4.54 8.81 -14.61
C HIS A 131 -3.96 8.11 -15.84
N ALA A 132 -3.28 8.88 -16.69
CA ALA A 132 -2.54 8.31 -17.81
C ALA A 132 -1.47 7.32 -17.32
N PRO A 133 -1.37 6.12 -17.93
CA PRO A 133 -0.41 5.12 -17.49
C PRO A 133 1.03 5.64 -17.70
N LEU A 134 1.81 5.58 -16.63
CA LEU A 134 3.27 5.79 -16.68
C LEU A 134 3.96 4.45 -16.93
N SER A 135 5.23 4.50 -17.34
CA SER A 135 6.05 3.30 -17.61
C SER A 135 6.16 2.31 -16.44
N GLU A 136 5.80 2.76 -15.24
CA GLU A 136 5.79 1.96 -14.00
C GLU A 136 4.39 1.74 -13.43
N ASP A 137 3.39 1.74 -14.28
CA ASP A 137 2.00 1.51 -13.90
C ASP A 137 1.83 0.20 -13.11
N ILE A 138 1.14 0.30 -11.97
CA ILE A 138 0.95 -0.83 -11.05
C ILE A 138 0.07 -1.89 -11.71
N GLY A 139 -1.08 -1.50 -12.26
CA GLY A 139 -2.07 -2.40 -12.83
C GLY A 139 -1.60 -3.04 -14.14
N ARG A 140 -0.93 -2.27 -15.01
CA ARG A 140 -0.58 -2.70 -16.36
C ARG A 140 0.80 -3.34 -16.47
N VAL A 141 1.73 -3.00 -15.57
CA VAL A 141 3.12 -3.44 -15.64
C VAL A 141 3.53 -4.27 -14.42
N LYS A 142 3.38 -3.70 -13.22
CA LYS A 142 3.92 -4.33 -12.01
C LYS A 142 3.14 -5.59 -11.60
N LEU A 143 1.82 -5.52 -11.50
CA LEU A 143 0.99 -6.65 -11.10
C LEU A 143 1.09 -7.84 -12.07
N PRO A 144 0.96 -7.66 -13.40
CA PRO A 144 1.14 -8.77 -14.35
C PRO A 144 2.49 -9.45 -14.21
N ARG A 145 3.56 -8.65 -14.08
CA ARG A 145 4.92 -9.20 -13.92
C ARG A 145 5.07 -9.98 -12.60
N MET A 146 4.53 -9.47 -11.51
CA MET A 146 4.59 -10.14 -10.19
C MET A 146 3.78 -11.43 -10.18
N LEU A 147 2.57 -11.42 -10.76
CA LEU A 147 1.71 -12.59 -10.84
C LEU A 147 2.35 -13.69 -11.71
N ARG A 148 2.87 -13.35 -12.89
CA ARG A 148 3.57 -14.32 -13.75
C ARG A 148 4.82 -14.87 -13.08
N LYS A 149 5.61 -14.04 -12.41
CA LYS A 149 6.79 -14.50 -11.66
C LYS A 149 6.45 -15.48 -10.54
N ARG A 150 5.28 -15.31 -9.88
CA ARG A 150 4.85 -16.17 -8.77
C ARG A 150 4.18 -17.45 -9.23
N ILE A 151 3.36 -17.37 -10.28
CA ILE A 151 2.43 -18.44 -10.68
C ILE A 151 2.95 -19.18 -11.92
N GLY A 152 3.48 -18.44 -12.91
CA GLY A 152 4.02 -18.97 -14.16
C GLY A 152 3.79 -18.04 -15.34
N GLU A 153 4.69 -18.08 -16.31
CA GLU A 153 4.70 -17.16 -17.47
C GLU A 153 3.48 -17.34 -18.39
N LYS A 154 2.83 -18.51 -18.36
CA LYS A 154 1.65 -18.81 -19.18
C LYS A 154 0.35 -18.26 -18.61
N LEU A 155 0.38 -17.68 -17.39
CA LEU A 155 -0.81 -17.11 -16.78
C LEU A 155 -1.47 -16.07 -17.69
N HIS A 156 -2.73 -16.30 -18.00
CA HIS A 156 -3.52 -15.37 -18.80
C HIS A 156 -4.02 -14.20 -17.96
N ILE A 157 -3.63 -12.98 -18.31
CA ILE A 157 -4.01 -11.76 -17.58
C ILE A 157 -4.67 -10.81 -18.57
N ASP A 158 -5.91 -10.48 -18.29
CA ASP A 158 -6.65 -9.39 -18.96
C ASP A 158 -6.62 -8.14 -18.10
N ILE A 159 -6.50 -6.98 -18.70
CA ILE A 159 -6.52 -5.69 -18.01
C ILE A 159 -7.63 -4.84 -18.59
N VAL A 160 -8.49 -4.32 -17.74
CA VAL A 160 -9.58 -3.42 -18.13
C VAL A 160 -9.59 -2.17 -17.28
N SER A 161 -10.01 -1.05 -17.85
CA SER A 161 -10.15 0.22 -17.16
C SER A 161 -11.46 0.92 -17.50
N GLY A 162 -12.03 1.61 -16.53
CA GLY A 162 -13.25 2.41 -16.73
C GLY A 162 -14.44 1.58 -17.22
N ASN A 163 -14.97 1.92 -18.40
CA ASN A 163 -16.17 1.31 -18.96
C ASN A 163 -15.94 0.01 -19.74
N ASP A 164 -14.69 -0.44 -19.86
CA ASP A 164 -14.32 -1.63 -20.64
C ASP A 164 -14.52 -2.95 -19.89
N PHE A 165 -15.30 -2.92 -18.81
CA PHE A 165 -15.62 -4.11 -18.03
C PHE A 165 -16.38 -5.12 -18.88
N PRO A 166 -15.92 -6.38 -18.97
CA PRO A 166 -16.63 -7.43 -19.70
C PRO A 166 -17.97 -7.72 -19.05
N LYS A 167 -19.01 -7.89 -19.87
CA LYS A 167 -20.37 -8.17 -19.41
C LYS A 167 -20.52 -9.57 -18.79
N ASP A 168 -19.62 -10.48 -19.09
CA ASP A 168 -19.60 -11.84 -18.56
C ASP A 168 -18.25 -12.14 -17.89
N LEU A 169 -18.32 -12.46 -16.58
CA LEU A 169 -17.17 -12.79 -15.75
C LEU A 169 -17.13 -14.27 -15.37
N LYS A 170 -18.08 -15.11 -15.87
CA LYS A 170 -18.27 -16.51 -15.41
C LYS A 170 -17.06 -17.41 -15.65
N ASP A 171 -16.25 -17.13 -16.67
CA ASP A 171 -15.05 -17.92 -16.98
C ASP A 171 -13.78 -17.43 -16.27
N ARG A 172 -13.89 -16.46 -15.37
CA ARG A 172 -12.75 -15.82 -14.74
C ARG A 172 -12.70 -16.16 -13.25
N LYS A 173 -11.58 -16.76 -12.82
CA LYS A 173 -11.43 -17.25 -11.43
C LYS A 173 -11.06 -16.16 -10.42
N SER A 174 -10.55 -15.02 -10.86
CA SER A 174 -10.16 -13.94 -9.96
C SER A 174 -10.25 -12.57 -10.62
N VAL A 175 -10.77 -11.61 -9.89
CA VAL A 175 -10.74 -10.17 -10.21
C VAL A 175 -9.87 -9.49 -9.16
N VAL A 176 -8.85 -8.77 -9.61
CA VAL A 176 -7.90 -8.03 -8.77
C VAL A 176 -7.99 -6.54 -9.05
#